data_3e670ee9abafea9b8cf8ca58a6443cdb
#
_entry.id   3e670ee9abafea9b8cf8ca58a6443cdb
#
_cell.length_a   1.000
_cell.length_b   1.000
_cell.length_c   1.000
_cell.angle_alpha   90.00
_cell.angle_beta   90.00
_cell.angle_gamma   90.00
#
_symmetry.space_group_name_H-M   'P 1'
#
loop_
_entity.id
_entity.type
_entity.pdbx_description
1 polymer ?
#
loop_
_entity_poly.entity_id
_entity_poly.type
_entity_poly.pdbx_seq_one_letter_code
_entity_poly.pdbx_strand_id
1 'polypeptide(L)'
;MIFGDAPLVMGVLNVTPDSFSDGGDYVSVDNALGRAREMVGHGVDLIDVGGESTRPGASVVSVDEELGRVLPIIEALRNHVDIPLSVDTSSPEVMTQSAAVGVSLINDVRGLRRVGALQAAQATGLPVCIMHMQGDPETMQLDPHYHDLIEDIKSFFAERIDACEKVGLAKQKLILDPGFGFGKSPAHNLTLINRLADFKTFELPILVGLSRKSTISKLLAQQNFNPSQEEADIIDASVAGALLAIERGASIIRVHDVKQTVIALKVRQAIQLESIFE
;
A
#
# COMPACT_ATOMS: atom_id res chain seq x y z
N MET A 1 9.22 -1.54 13.57
CA MET A 1 9.68 -2.11 12.28
C MET A 1 11.04 -1.49 12.02
N ILE A 2 12.08 -2.28 11.82
CA ILE A 2 13.43 -1.78 11.48
C ILE A 2 13.55 -1.99 9.97
N PHE A 3 13.67 -0.89 9.23
CA PHE A 3 13.94 -0.95 7.79
C PHE A 3 15.42 -1.24 7.59
N GLY A 4 15.74 -2.43 7.07
CA GLY A 4 17.09 -2.78 6.63
C GLY A 4 17.37 -2.24 5.22
N ASP A 5 18.53 -2.62 4.66
CA ASP A 5 18.90 -2.23 3.29
C ASP A 5 18.09 -2.98 2.21
N ALA A 6 17.46 -4.10 2.56
CA ALA A 6 16.60 -4.87 1.66
C ALA A 6 15.19 -4.28 1.59
N PRO A 7 14.59 -4.16 0.40
CA PRO A 7 13.22 -3.73 0.24
C PRO A 7 12.25 -4.77 0.80
N LEU A 8 11.14 -4.32 1.40
CA LEU A 8 10.10 -5.16 1.96
C LEU A 8 8.95 -5.37 0.96
N VAL A 9 8.39 -6.58 0.95
CA VAL A 9 7.19 -6.92 0.19
C VAL A 9 5.98 -6.88 1.10
N MET A 10 5.05 -5.97 0.82
CA MET A 10 3.76 -5.83 1.50
C MET A 10 2.66 -6.47 0.65
N GLY A 11 2.09 -7.58 1.13
CA GLY A 11 1.01 -8.28 0.43
C GLY A 11 -0.35 -7.65 0.70
N VAL A 12 -1.14 -7.43 -0.34
CA VAL A 12 -2.51 -6.87 -0.23
C VAL A 12 -3.50 -7.96 0.11
N LEU A 13 -4.25 -7.76 1.19
CA LEU A 13 -5.39 -8.60 1.59
C LEU A 13 -6.66 -7.76 1.71
N ASN A 14 -7.40 -7.65 0.61
CA ASN A 14 -8.68 -6.95 0.60
C ASN A 14 -9.78 -7.85 1.16
N VAL A 15 -10.51 -7.35 2.17
CA VAL A 15 -11.62 -8.03 2.82
C VAL A 15 -12.95 -7.33 2.50
N THR A 16 -13.14 -7.01 1.22
CA THR A 16 -14.37 -6.43 0.68
C THR A 16 -15.31 -7.53 0.17
N PRO A 17 -16.65 -7.30 0.11
CA PRO A 17 -17.63 -8.30 -0.37
C PRO A 17 -17.28 -8.88 -1.73
N ASP A 18 -16.78 -8.07 -2.65
CA ASP A 18 -16.38 -8.50 -3.99
C ASP A 18 -15.14 -9.42 -4.01
N SER A 19 -14.36 -9.42 -2.93
CA SER A 19 -13.15 -10.24 -2.82
C SER A 19 -13.45 -11.68 -2.36
N PHE A 20 -14.66 -11.94 -1.81
CA PHE A 20 -15.05 -13.22 -1.22
C PHE A 20 -16.53 -13.55 -1.51
N SER A 21 -16.98 -13.46 -2.76
CA SER A 21 -18.37 -13.37 -3.19
C SER A 21 -19.29 -14.57 -2.97
N ASP A 22 -18.84 -15.70 -2.37
CA ASP A 22 -19.62 -16.94 -2.35
C ASP A 22 -19.96 -17.54 -0.99
N GLY A 23 -19.97 -16.79 0.11
CA GLY A 23 -20.43 -17.39 1.39
C GLY A 23 -20.13 -16.53 2.62
N GLY A 24 -21.04 -16.55 3.55
CA GLY A 24 -21.06 -15.73 4.77
C GLY A 24 -19.75 -15.53 5.56
N ASP A 25 -19.79 -14.80 6.66
CA ASP A 25 -18.64 -14.29 7.42
C ASP A 25 -17.52 -15.31 7.73
N TYR A 26 -17.85 -16.56 8.00
CA TYR A 26 -16.86 -17.62 8.29
C TYR A 26 -16.05 -18.04 7.06
N VAL A 27 -16.67 -18.07 5.88
CA VAL A 27 -15.97 -18.39 4.62
C VAL A 27 -14.98 -17.27 4.27
N SER A 28 -15.31 -16.03 4.63
CA SER A 28 -14.42 -14.87 4.46
C SER A 28 -13.15 -14.99 5.32
N VAL A 29 -13.25 -15.41 6.58
CA VAL A 29 -12.08 -15.59 7.48
C VAL A 29 -11.19 -16.73 7.00
N ASP A 30 -11.75 -17.89 6.64
CA ASP A 30 -10.97 -19.03 6.17
C ASP A 30 -10.25 -18.72 4.84
N ASN A 31 -10.91 -18.01 3.92
CA ASN A 31 -10.30 -17.58 2.67
C ASN A 31 -9.17 -16.58 2.91
N ALA A 32 -9.36 -15.62 3.82
CA ALA A 32 -8.33 -14.66 4.20
C ALA A 32 -7.12 -15.36 4.84
N LEU A 33 -7.35 -16.34 5.74
CA LEU A 33 -6.29 -17.16 6.32
C LEU A 33 -5.55 -18.00 5.28
N GLY A 34 -6.28 -18.60 4.35
CA GLY A 34 -5.70 -19.35 3.22
C GLY A 34 -4.77 -18.47 2.40
N ARG A 35 -5.25 -17.28 2.00
CA ARG A 35 -4.47 -16.31 1.24
C ARG A 35 -3.26 -15.80 2.01
N ALA A 36 -3.41 -15.49 3.28
CA ALA A 36 -2.30 -15.05 4.11
C ALA A 36 -1.20 -16.13 4.25
N ARG A 37 -1.57 -17.40 4.48
CA ARG A 37 -0.62 -18.52 4.53
C ARG A 37 0.11 -18.70 3.20
N GLU A 38 -0.58 -18.55 2.08
CA GLU A 38 0.03 -18.57 0.75
C GLU A 38 1.08 -17.45 0.61
N MET A 39 0.74 -16.20 1.00
CA MET A 39 1.67 -15.07 0.95
C MET A 39 2.90 -15.33 1.84
N VAL A 40 2.69 -15.83 3.06
CA VAL A 40 3.78 -16.21 3.98
C VAL A 40 4.67 -17.29 3.39
N GLY A 41 4.07 -18.34 2.81
CA GLY A 41 4.81 -19.40 2.11
C GLY A 41 5.62 -18.89 0.90
N HIS A 42 5.22 -17.77 0.31
CA HIS A 42 5.93 -17.10 -0.77
C HIS A 42 6.98 -16.08 -0.29
N GLY A 43 7.07 -15.83 1.03
CA GLY A 43 8.07 -14.94 1.60
C GLY A 43 7.66 -13.47 1.64
N VAL A 44 6.38 -13.17 1.89
CA VAL A 44 5.91 -11.80 2.18
C VAL A 44 6.49 -11.32 3.50
N ASP A 45 6.82 -10.02 3.60
CA ASP A 45 7.37 -9.44 4.83
C ASP A 45 6.30 -8.87 5.76
N LEU A 46 5.17 -8.40 5.21
CA LEU A 46 4.00 -7.94 5.96
C LEU A 46 2.74 -8.04 5.11
N ILE A 47 1.58 -8.16 5.76
CA ILE A 47 0.26 -8.21 5.09
C ILE A 47 -0.52 -6.95 5.45
N ASP A 48 -1.10 -6.30 4.43
CA ASP A 48 -1.92 -5.10 4.56
C ASP A 48 -3.39 -5.45 4.37
N VAL A 49 -4.18 -5.32 5.45
CA VAL A 49 -5.60 -5.70 5.51
C VAL A 49 -6.45 -4.47 5.27
N GLY A 50 -7.28 -4.48 4.21
CA GLY A 50 -8.14 -3.37 3.84
C GLY A 50 -9.62 -3.74 3.76
N GLY A 51 -10.49 -3.03 4.51
CA GLY A 51 -11.94 -3.22 4.54
C GLY A 51 -12.73 -2.26 3.65
N GLU A 52 -12.12 -1.16 3.22
CA GLU A 52 -12.69 -0.17 2.30
C GLU A 52 -12.03 -0.27 0.92
N SER A 53 -12.83 -0.29 -0.14
CA SER A 53 -12.28 -0.18 -1.50
C SER A 53 -12.04 1.29 -1.84
N THR A 54 -10.80 1.61 -2.21
CA THR A 54 -10.41 2.96 -2.67
C THR A 54 -10.39 3.08 -4.20
N ARG A 55 -10.98 2.11 -4.92
CA ARG A 55 -11.12 2.17 -6.38
C ARG A 55 -12.09 3.29 -6.77
N PRO A 56 -11.87 3.97 -7.91
CA PRO A 56 -12.83 4.95 -8.42
C PRO A 56 -14.25 4.35 -8.52
N GLY A 57 -15.23 5.06 -7.95
CA GLY A 57 -16.64 4.60 -7.97
C GLY A 57 -17.02 3.57 -6.89
N ALA A 58 -16.12 3.20 -5.99
CA ALA A 58 -16.46 2.35 -4.86
C ALA A 58 -17.41 3.08 -3.88
N SER A 59 -18.38 2.35 -3.34
CA SER A 59 -19.30 2.87 -2.34
C SER A 59 -18.58 3.20 -1.04
N VAL A 60 -18.97 4.28 -0.39
CA VAL A 60 -18.50 4.64 0.94
C VAL A 60 -18.93 3.56 1.93
N VAL A 61 -17.99 3.08 2.73
CA VAL A 61 -18.23 2.07 3.78
C VAL A 61 -18.40 2.80 5.11
N SER A 62 -19.40 2.40 5.91
CA SER A 62 -19.54 2.92 7.26
C SER A 62 -18.42 2.40 8.18
N VAL A 63 -18.14 3.13 9.26
CA VAL A 63 -17.12 2.73 10.25
C VAL A 63 -17.42 1.35 10.84
N ASP A 64 -18.69 1.11 11.21
CA ASP A 64 -19.11 -0.18 11.79
C ASP A 64 -18.95 -1.34 10.81
N GLU A 65 -19.23 -1.09 9.53
CA GLU A 65 -19.04 -2.09 8.48
C GLU A 65 -17.55 -2.36 8.22
N GLU A 66 -16.71 -1.32 8.18
CA GLU A 66 -15.26 -1.48 8.05
C GLU A 66 -14.67 -2.26 9.23
N LEU A 67 -15.07 -1.93 10.46
CA LEU A 67 -14.69 -2.67 11.67
C LEU A 67 -15.12 -4.13 11.60
N GLY A 68 -16.37 -4.39 11.22
CA GLY A 68 -16.91 -5.75 11.08
C GLY A 68 -16.16 -6.59 10.06
N ARG A 69 -15.56 -5.96 9.04
CA ARG A 69 -14.75 -6.65 8.02
C ARG A 69 -13.31 -6.90 8.48
N VAL A 70 -12.62 -5.90 9.06
CA VAL A 70 -11.19 -5.99 9.30
C VAL A 70 -10.84 -6.66 10.62
N LEU A 71 -11.56 -6.39 11.72
CA LEU A 71 -11.17 -6.88 13.05
C LEU A 71 -11.16 -8.41 13.14
N PRO A 72 -12.23 -9.15 12.72
CA PRO A 72 -12.21 -10.61 12.78
C PRO A 72 -11.06 -11.23 11.99
N ILE A 73 -10.69 -10.62 10.84
CA ILE A 73 -9.60 -11.09 10.00
C ILE A 73 -8.26 -10.84 10.69
N ILE A 74 -8.03 -9.65 11.24
CA ILE A 74 -6.78 -9.31 11.94
C ILE A 74 -6.59 -10.24 13.15
N GLU A 75 -7.62 -10.44 13.97
CA GLU A 75 -7.57 -11.37 15.12
C GLU A 75 -7.25 -12.80 14.69
N ALA A 76 -7.90 -13.29 13.63
CA ALA A 76 -7.63 -14.61 13.08
C ALA A 76 -6.19 -14.71 12.55
N LEU A 77 -5.71 -13.72 11.80
CA LEU A 77 -4.35 -13.69 11.27
C LEU A 77 -3.31 -13.69 12.40
N ARG A 78 -3.49 -12.88 13.45
CA ARG A 78 -2.57 -12.82 14.61
C ARG A 78 -2.37 -14.17 15.31
N ASN A 79 -3.36 -15.04 15.25
CA ASN A 79 -3.28 -16.38 15.83
C ASN A 79 -2.65 -17.43 14.88
N HIS A 80 -2.45 -17.10 13.60
CA HIS A 80 -2.08 -18.10 12.58
C HIS A 80 -0.84 -17.75 11.76
N VAL A 81 -0.38 -16.49 11.77
CA VAL A 81 0.81 -16.05 11.03
C VAL A 81 1.71 -15.21 11.92
N ASP A 82 3.02 -15.47 11.84
CA ASP A 82 4.03 -14.76 12.64
C ASP A 82 4.77 -13.71 11.80
N ILE A 83 3.98 -12.83 11.17
CA ILE A 83 4.50 -11.68 10.43
C ILE A 83 3.76 -10.40 10.82
N PRO A 84 4.36 -9.22 10.63
CA PRO A 84 3.69 -7.95 10.85
C PRO A 84 2.42 -7.81 10.02
N LEU A 85 1.36 -7.24 10.63
CA LEU A 85 0.13 -6.87 9.93
C LEU A 85 0.01 -5.35 9.87
N SER A 86 -0.51 -4.85 8.76
CA SER A 86 -0.92 -3.47 8.54
C SER A 86 -2.43 -3.40 8.38
N VAL A 87 -3.04 -2.28 8.74
CA VAL A 87 -4.43 -1.96 8.41
C VAL A 87 -4.49 -0.79 7.43
N ASP A 88 -5.15 -1.01 6.27
CA ASP A 88 -5.42 0.04 5.27
C ASP A 88 -6.75 0.71 5.63
N THR A 89 -6.65 1.84 6.32
CA THR A 89 -7.81 2.60 6.78
C THR A 89 -7.51 4.09 6.95
N SER A 90 -8.53 4.92 6.79
CA SER A 90 -8.49 6.34 7.16
C SER A 90 -9.41 6.67 8.34
N SER A 91 -10.09 5.67 8.93
CA SER A 91 -11.01 5.85 10.05
C SER A 91 -10.28 5.83 11.39
N PRO A 92 -10.42 6.88 12.23
CA PRO A 92 -9.81 6.93 13.56
C PRO A 92 -10.18 5.75 14.46
N GLU A 93 -11.43 5.31 14.39
CA GLU A 93 -11.96 4.19 15.17
C GLU A 93 -11.33 2.88 14.73
N VAL A 94 -11.21 2.65 13.42
CA VAL A 94 -10.58 1.45 12.85
C VAL A 94 -9.10 1.42 13.19
N MET A 95 -8.37 2.55 13.07
CA MET A 95 -6.96 2.67 13.50
C MET A 95 -6.78 2.21 14.94
N THR A 96 -7.63 2.76 15.85
CA THR A 96 -7.52 2.49 17.29
C THR A 96 -7.83 1.04 17.63
N GLN A 97 -8.92 0.49 17.08
CA GLN A 97 -9.34 -0.88 17.38
C GLN A 97 -8.40 -1.91 16.74
N SER A 98 -7.94 -1.68 15.52
CA SER A 98 -6.95 -2.55 14.87
C SER A 98 -5.62 -2.56 15.62
N ALA A 99 -5.19 -1.42 16.17
CA ALA A 99 -4.00 -1.37 17.01
C ALA A 99 -4.18 -2.22 18.30
N ALA A 100 -5.37 -2.19 18.91
CA ALA A 100 -5.66 -2.97 20.11
C ALA A 100 -5.62 -4.49 19.87
N VAL A 101 -5.97 -4.95 18.66
CA VAL A 101 -5.91 -6.38 18.28
C VAL A 101 -4.60 -6.78 17.63
N GLY A 102 -3.62 -5.87 17.54
CA GLY A 102 -2.22 -6.21 17.30
C GLY A 102 -1.68 -5.97 15.89
N VAL A 103 -2.22 -5.01 15.12
CA VAL A 103 -1.52 -4.54 13.92
C VAL A 103 -0.23 -3.81 14.31
N SER A 104 0.72 -3.77 13.38
CA SER A 104 2.05 -3.19 13.57
C SER A 104 2.27 -1.92 12.76
N LEU A 105 1.35 -1.57 11.86
CA LEU A 105 1.42 -0.43 10.95
C LEU A 105 0.00 0.06 10.62
N ILE A 106 -0.17 1.36 10.52
CA ILE A 106 -1.37 2.00 9.93
C ILE A 106 -0.97 2.47 8.52
N ASN A 107 -1.77 2.11 7.51
CA ASN A 107 -1.63 2.57 6.14
C ASN A 107 -2.83 3.47 5.80
N ASP A 108 -2.61 4.79 5.70
CA ASP A 108 -3.71 5.74 5.45
C ASP A 108 -3.58 6.40 4.08
N VAL A 109 -4.43 5.96 3.16
CA VAL A 109 -4.52 6.49 1.78
C VAL A 109 -4.97 7.96 1.71
N ARG A 110 -5.54 8.51 2.79
CA ARG A 110 -5.93 9.91 2.89
C ARG A 110 -4.90 10.77 3.64
N GLY A 111 -3.77 10.20 4.07
CA GLY A 111 -2.65 10.92 4.67
C GLY A 111 -3.02 11.61 5.98
N LEU A 112 -3.81 10.97 6.83
CA LEU A 112 -4.30 11.47 8.13
C LEU A 112 -5.11 12.78 8.02
N ARG A 113 -5.83 12.98 6.91
CA ARG A 113 -6.66 14.18 6.69
C ARG A 113 -8.08 14.07 7.25
N ARG A 114 -8.58 12.87 7.56
CA ARG A 114 -9.87 12.73 8.25
C ARG A 114 -9.80 13.33 9.66
N VAL A 115 -10.92 13.93 10.09
CA VAL A 115 -11.04 14.49 11.45
C VAL A 115 -10.78 13.39 12.48
N GLY A 116 -9.89 13.63 13.42
CA GLY A 116 -9.50 12.67 14.46
C GLY A 116 -8.41 11.67 14.07
N ALA A 117 -8.07 11.53 12.78
CA ALA A 117 -7.09 10.52 12.31
C ALA A 117 -5.68 10.79 12.87
N LEU A 118 -5.22 12.05 12.91
CA LEU A 118 -3.93 12.43 13.51
C LEU A 118 -3.82 12.00 14.98
N GLN A 119 -4.87 12.30 15.77
CA GLN A 119 -4.92 11.98 17.19
C GLN A 119 -5.00 10.46 17.42
N ALA A 120 -5.82 9.76 16.63
CA ALA A 120 -5.93 8.31 16.70
C ALA A 120 -4.60 7.64 16.37
N ALA A 121 -3.96 8.01 15.26
CA ALA A 121 -2.66 7.48 14.86
C ALA A 121 -1.58 7.74 15.95
N GLN A 122 -1.52 8.96 16.49
CA GLN A 122 -0.60 9.30 17.57
C GLN A 122 -0.84 8.45 18.82
N ALA A 123 -2.12 8.27 19.23
CA ALA A 123 -2.49 7.52 20.43
C ALA A 123 -2.12 6.03 20.33
N THR A 124 -2.14 5.43 19.12
CA THR A 124 -1.71 4.04 18.92
C THR A 124 -0.20 3.86 19.13
N GLY A 125 0.59 4.88 18.90
CA GLY A 125 2.04 4.84 18.92
C GLY A 125 2.67 4.02 17.81
N LEU A 126 1.91 3.53 16.84
CA LEU A 126 2.38 2.73 15.71
C LEU A 126 3.08 3.58 14.64
N PRO A 127 3.92 2.98 13.78
CA PRO A 127 4.31 3.56 12.50
C PRO A 127 3.09 3.82 11.63
N VAL A 128 3.17 4.86 10.77
CA VAL A 128 2.08 5.25 9.87
C VAL A 128 2.60 5.53 8.47
N CYS A 129 2.00 4.89 7.48
CA CYS A 129 2.17 5.27 6.09
C CYS A 129 1.16 6.37 5.74
N ILE A 130 1.67 7.52 5.33
CA ILE A 130 0.87 8.65 4.84
C ILE A 130 0.96 8.71 3.33
N MET A 131 -0.20 8.57 2.64
CA MET A 131 -0.23 8.59 1.18
C MET A 131 -0.70 9.96 0.65
N HIS A 132 -0.07 10.40 -0.44
CA HIS A 132 -0.52 11.54 -1.21
C HIS A 132 -1.61 11.15 -2.19
N MET A 133 -2.73 11.86 -2.12
CA MET A 133 -3.83 11.80 -3.08
C MET A 133 -4.36 13.21 -3.35
N GLN A 134 -4.55 13.56 -4.63
CA GLN A 134 -5.28 14.77 -5.01
C GLN A 134 -6.78 14.47 -5.02
N GLY A 135 -7.58 15.29 -4.34
CA GLY A 135 -9.02 15.06 -4.19
C GLY A 135 -9.36 13.90 -3.26
N ASP A 136 -10.49 13.27 -3.51
CA ASP A 136 -11.00 12.11 -2.80
C ASP A 136 -11.12 10.89 -3.74
N PRO A 137 -11.16 9.64 -3.24
CA PRO A 137 -11.21 8.44 -4.07
C PRO A 137 -12.29 8.46 -5.15
N GLU A 138 -13.44 9.05 -4.87
CA GLU A 138 -14.58 9.13 -5.79
C GLU A 138 -14.30 10.05 -6.98
N THR A 139 -13.58 11.16 -6.79
CA THR A 139 -13.39 12.24 -7.77
C THR A 139 -11.97 12.39 -8.28
N MET A 140 -11.00 11.77 -7.66
CA MET A 140 -9.56 11.96 -7.91
C MET A 140 -9.12 11.73 -9.37
N GLN A 141 -9.88 10.99 -10.16
CA GLN A 141 -9.53 10.64 -11.55
C GLN A 141 -10.24 11.52 -12.60
N LEU A 142 -11.12 12.44 -12.19
CA LEU A 142 -11.90 13.24 -13.13
C LEU A 142 -11.04 14.25 -13.88
N ASP A 143 -10.15 14.96 -13.18
CA ASP A 143 -9.24 15.95 -13.77
C ASP A 143 -8.00 16.15 -12.89
N PRO A 144 -7.06 15.16 -12.83
CA PRO A 144 -5.85 15.30 -12.02
C PRO A 144 -4.91 16.35 -12.63
N HIS A 145 -4.73 17.46 -11.94
CA HIS A 145 -3.90 18.59 -12.37
C HIS A 145 -2.85 18.95 -11.33
N TYR A 146 -1.60 19.14 -11.77
CA TYR A 146 -0.45 19.54 -10.96
C TYR A 146 0.25 20.73 -11.63
N HIS A 147 0.70 21.68 -10.85
CA HIS A 147 1.57 22.74 -11.35
C HIS A 147 2.98 22.17 -11.56
N ASP A 148 3.54 21.54 -10.54
CA ASP A 148 4.73 20.67 -10.60
C ASP A 148 4.44 19.43 -9.75
N LEU A 149 4.31 18.28 -10.40
CA LEU A 149 3.91 17.03 -9.74
C LEU A 149 4.78 16.70 -8.52
N ILE A 150 6.08 16.82 -8.65
CA ILE A 150 7.02 16.39 -7.59
C ILE A 150 7.03 17.41 -6.45
N GLU A 151 7.09 18.70 -6.76
CA GLU A 151 7.10 19.74 -5.74
C GLU A 151 5.75 19.87 -5.01
N ASP A 152 4.63 19.66 -5.71
CA ASP A 152 3.31 19.63 -5.09
C ASP A 152 3.18 18.47 -4.08
N ILE A 153 3.70 17.26 -4.45
CA ILE A 153 3.71 16.10 -3.55
C ILE A 153 4.68 16.32 -2.38
N LYS A 154 5.85 16.92 -2.61
CA LYS A 154 6.78 17.28 -1.52
C LYS A 154 6.16 18.26 -0.55
N SER A 155 5.48 19.27 -1.06
CA SER A 155 4.77 20.25 -0.24
C SER A 155 3.71 19.60 0.65
N PHE A 156 2.94 18.67 0.10
CA PHE A 156 1.99 17.86 0.85
C PHE A 156 2.68 17.06 1.96
N PHE A 157 3.78 16.36 1.66
CA PHE A 157 4.49 15.60 2.69
C PHE A 157 5.06 16.49 3.79
N ALA A 158 5.64 17.65 3.44
CA ALA A 158 6.15 18.60 4.43
C ALA A 158 5.05 19.07 5.38
N GLU A 159 3.87 19.42 4.84
CA GLU A 159 2.69 19.79 5.63
C GLU A 159 2.22 18.65 6.54
N ARG A 160 2.14 17.40 6.02
CA ARG A 160 1.66 16.25 6.80
C ARG A 160 2.64 15.85 7.89
N ILE A 161 3.95 15.89 7.62
CA ILE A 161 5.00 15.62 8.62
C ILE A 161 4.90 16.67 9.76
N ASP A 162 4.83 17.96 9.43
CA ASP A 162 4.66 19.03 10.43
C ASP A 162 3.38 18.83 11.27
N ALA A 163 2.26 18.47 10.65
CA ALA A 163 1.02 18.19 11.36
C ALA A 163 1.15 16.96 12.30
N CYS A 164 1.85 15.91 11.89
CA CYS A 164 2.13 14.74 12.73
C CYS A 164 3.01 15.11 13.94
N GLU A 165 4.08 15.86 13.73
CA GLU A 165 4.97 16.28 14.80
C GLU A 165 4.27 17.20 15.82
N LYS A 166 3.38 18.09 15.36
CA LYS A 166 2.59 18.99 16.23
C LYS A 166 1.67 18.22 17.19
N VAL A 167 1.18 17.05 16.83
CA VAL A 167 0.39 16.20 17.75
C VAL A 167 1.26 15.18 18.51
N GLY A 168 2.58 15.19 18.34
CA GLY A 168 3.50 14.29 19.04
C GLY A 168 3.72 12.93 18.35
N LEU A 169 3.30 12.78 17.11
CA LEU A 169 3.66 11.59 16.28
C LEU A 169 5.04 11.87 15.65
N ALA A 170 6.07 11.18 16.14
CA ALA A 170 7.45 11.41 15.73
C ALA A 170 7.67 11.14 14.23
N LYS A 171 8.42 12.01 13.54
CA LYS A 171 8.76 11.89 12.11
C LYS A 171 9.27 10.49 11.76
N GLN A 172 10.12 9.89 12.59
CA GLN A 172 10.75 8.59 12.35
C GLN A 172 9.75 7.40 12.30
N LYS A 173 8.51 7.63 12.69
CA LYS A 173 7.41 6.66 12.57
C LYS A 173 6.64 6.76 11.25
N LEU A 174 6.98 7.73 10.41
CA LEU A 174 6.27 7.95 9.15
C LEU A 174 6.92 7.18 8.00
N ILE A 175 6.08 6.69 7.10
CA ILE A 175 6.41 6.13 5.80
C ILE A 175 5.68 6.98 4.77
N LEU A 176 6.32 7.30 3.65
CA LEU A 176 5.75 8.15 2.61
C LEU A 176 5.30 7.29 1.43
N ASP A 177 4.03 7.40 1.02
CA ASP A 177 3.56 6.85 -0.25
C ASP A 177 3.17 8.00 -1.20
N PRO A 178 3.89 8.22 -2.29
CA PRO A 178 3.57 9.29 -3.22
C PRO A 178 2.28 9.04 -4.03
N GLY A 179 1.58 7.92 -3.81
CA GLY A 179 0.23 7.66 -4.28
C GLY A 179 0.14 7.42 -5.78
N PHE A 180 0.91 6.46 -6.31
CA PHE A 180 0.77 6.02 -7.70
C PHE A 180 -0.67 5.61 -7.99
N GLY A 181 -1.30 6.20 -9.02
CA GLY A 181 -2.68 5.90 -9.40
C GLY A 181 -3.76 6.64 -8.61
N PHE A 182 -3.40 7.49 -7.64
CA PHE A 182 -4.34 8.27 -6.86
C PHE A 182 -4.29 9.75 -7.26
N GLY A 183 -5.33 10.23 -7.95
CA GLY A 183 -5.39 11.60 -8.46
C GLY A 183 -4.24 11.93 -9.42
N LYS A 184 -3.88 11.00 -10.31
CA LYS A 184 -2.75 11.13 -11.24
C LYS A 184 -3.07 10.54 -12.60
N SER A 185 -2.73 11.25 -13.67
CA SER A 185 -2.78 10.72 -15.03
C SER A 185 -1.72 9.62 -15.24
N PRO A 186 -1.82 8.80 -16.31
CA PRO A 186 -0.75 7.86 -16.65
C PRO A 186 0.64 8.52 -16.78
N ALA A 187 0.72 9.70 -17.42
CA ALA A 187 1.96 10.45 -17.55
C ALA A 187 2.51 10.89 -16.19
N HIS A 188 1.65 11.38 -15.29
CA HIS A 188 2.03 11.72 -13.92
C HIS A 188 2.60 10.50 -13.18
N ASN A 189 1.99 9.33 -13.33
CA ASN A 189 2.45 8.10 -12.68
C ASN A 189 3.83 7.63 -13.19
N LEU A 190 4.08 7.75 -14.50
CA LEU A 190 5.40 7.43 -15.06
C LEU A 190 6.47 8.41 -14.58
N THR A 191 6.17 9.72 -14.56
CA THR A 191 7.05 10.75 -13.99
C THR A 191 7.34 10.48 -12.52
N LEU A 192 6.31 10.12 -11.74
CA LEU A 192 6.42 9.82 -10.32
C LEU A 192 7.43 8.69 -10.05
N ILE A 193 7.33 7.57 -10.77
CA ILE A 193 8.28 6.46 -10.62
C ILE A 193 9.67 6.89 -11.09
N ASN A 194 9.76 7.58 -12.23
CA ASN A 194 11.06 8.01 -12.75
C ASN A 194 11.80 8.96 -11.79
N ARG A 195 11.08 9.81 -11.08
CA ARG A 195 11.62 10.80 -10.14
C ARG A 195 11.45 10.42 -8.66
N LEU A 196 11.19 9.15 -8.35
CA LEU A 196 10.93 8.68 -6.99
C LEU A 196 12.06 9.03 -6.01
N ALA A 197 13.30 9.02 -6.47
CA ALA A 197 14.47 9.38 -5.66
C ALA A 197 14.43 10.81 -5.10
N ASP A 198 13.63 11.72 -5.69
CA ASP A 198 13.50 13.10 -5.21
C ASP A 198 12.84 13.18 -3.83
N PHE A 199 12.08 12.14 -3.42
CA PHE A 199 11.46 12.05 -2.09
C PHE A 199 12.43 11.57 -0.99
N LYS A 200 13.63 11.07 -1.34
CA LYS A 200 14.67 10.71 -0.35
C LYS A 200 15.13 11.89 0.48
N THR A 201 14.87 13.13 0.05
CA THR A 201 15.15 14.35 0.81
C THR A 201 14.44 14.39 2.17
N PHE A 202 13.38 13.62 2.37
CA PHE A 202 12.70 13.50 3.66
C PHE A 202 13.40 12.56 4.64
N GLU A 203 14.34 11.71 4.17
CA GLU A 203 15.02 10.69 4.97
C GLU A 203 14.05 9.71 5.66
N LEU A 204 12.96 9.41 4.99
CA LEU A 204 11.92 8.48 5.43
C LEU A 204 11.78 7.33 4.44
N PRO A 205 11.32 6.15 4.89
CA PRO A 205 11.01 5.04 4.00
C PRO A 205 9.92 5.43 2.99
N ILE A 206 10.06 4.94 1.76
CA ILE A 206 9.11 5.19 0.68
C ILE A 206 8.38 3.88 0.36
N LEU A 207 7.04 3.91 0.43
CA LEU A 207 6.17 2.84 -0.03
C LEU A 207 5.66 3.15 -1.44
N VAL A 208 5.62 2.13 -2.30
CA VAL A 208 5.02 2.23 -3.63
C VAL A 208 4.07 1.07 -3.88
N GLY A 209 2.82 1.38 -4.23
CA GLY A 209 1.81 0.42 -4.65
C GLY A 209 1.38 0.66 -6.10
N LEU A 210 2.02 0.00 -7.07
CA LEU A 210 1.67 0.13 -8.49
C LEU A 210 1.02 -1.14 -9.10
N SER A 211 1.01 -2.25 -8.33
CA SER A 211 0.55 -3.56 -8.78
C SER A 211 -0.88 -3.52 -9.35
N ARG A 212 -1.05 -4.01 -10.56
CA ARG A 212 -2.31 -4.15 -11.30
C ARG A 212 -3.09 -2.84 -11.50
N LYS A 213 -2.46 -1.68 -11.32
CA LYS A 213 -3.13 -0.38 -11.49
C LYS A 213 -3.35 -0.04 -12.97
N SER A 214 -4.39 0.73 -13.23
CA SER A 214 -4.86 1.07 -14.60
C SER A 214 -3.81 1.74 -15.48
N THR A 215 -2.81 2.43 -14.90
CA THR A 215 -1.68 2.98 -15.65
C THR A 215 -0.88 1.87 -16.33
N ILE A 216 -0.68 0.71 -15.66
CA ILE A 216 0.03 -0.45 -16.24
C ILE A 216 -0.77 -1.01 -17.42
N SER A 217 -2.07 -1.26 -17.24
CA SER A 217 -2.93 -1.77 -18.32
C SER A 217 -2.99 -0.82 -19.52
N LYS A 218 -3.08 0.50 -19.26
CA LYS A 218 -3.08 1.51 -20.33
C LYS A 218 -1.74 1.56 -21.08
N LEU A 219 -0.62 1.42 -20.36
CA LEU A 219 0.71 1.37 -20.97
C LEU A 219 0.85 0.15 -21.90
N LEU A 220 0.44 -1.04 -21.42
CA LEU A 220 0.47 -2.27 -22.22
C LEU A 220 -0.41 -2.16 -23.47
N ALA A 221 -1.63 -1.64 -23.32
CA ALA A 221 -2.54 -1.44 -24.46
C ALA A 221 -1.94 -0.50 -25.54
N GLN A 222 -1.22 0.56 -25.15
CA GLN A 222 -0.52 1.44 -26.08
C GLN A 222 0.64 0.77 -26.82
N GLN A 223 1.19 -0.32 -26.28
CA GLN A 223 2.26 -1.12 -26.88
C GLN A 223 1.71 -2.36 -27.63
N ASN A 224 0.41 -2.40 -27.93
CA ASN A 224 -0.28 -3.49 -28.62
C ASN A 224 -0.36 -4.82 -27.85
N PHE A 225 -0.16 -4.81 -26.54
CA PHE A 225 -0.54 -5.92 -25.67
C PHE A 225 -2.03 -5.84 -25.33
N ASN A 226 -2.68 -6.97 -25.13
CA ASN A 226 -4.09 -6.99 -24.75
C ASN A 226 -4.27 -7.42 -23.28
N PRO A 227 -4.13 -6.48 -22.31
CA PRO A 227 -4.16 -6.80 -20.88
C PRO A 227 -5.51 -7.32 -20.37
N SER A 228 -6.58 -7.23 -21.17
CA SER A 228 -7.88 -7.81 -20.83
C SER A 228 -7.96 -9.31 -21.13
N GLN A 229 -7.02 -9.87 -21.89
CA GLN A 229 -6.97 -11.28 -22.24
C GLN A 229 -5.83 -12.04 -21.55
N GLU A 230 -4.76 -11.33 -21.13
CA GLU A 230 -3.57 -11.94 -20.52
C GLU A 230 -3.25 -11.28 -19.18
N GLU A 231 -3.81 -11.82 -18.10
CA GLU A 231 -3.51 -11.36 -16.73
C GLU A 231 -2.00 -11.44 -16.41
N ALA A 232 -1.30 -12.41 -17.02
CA ALA A 232 0.14 -12.58 -16.87
C ALA A 232 0.92 -11.32 -17.28
N ASP A 233 0.54 -10.67 -18.37
CA ASP A 233 1.22 -9.44 -18.84
C ASP A 233 1.13 -8.31 -17.82
N ILE A 234 -0.03 -8.18 -17.14
CA ILE A 234 -0.22 -7.17 -16.08
C ILE A 234 0.66 -7.47 -14.89
N ILE A 235 0.80 -8.74 -14.53
CA ILE A 235 1.66 -9.20 -13.43
C ILE A 235 3.11 -8.89 -13.77
N ASP A 236 3.59 -9.31 -14.94
CA ASP A 236 4.97 -9.11 -15.38
C ASP A 236 5.34 -7.62 -15.44
N ALA A 237 4.47 -6.79 -16.01
CA ALA A 237 4.67 -5.33 -16.07
C ALA A 237 4.62 -4.70 -14.66
N SER A 238 3.78 -5.21 -13.75
CA SER A 238 3.74 -4.75 -12.36
C SER A 238 5.04 -5.09 -11.62
N VAL A 239 5.57 -6.30 -11.81
CA VAL A 239 6.86 -6.73 -11.23
C VAL A 239 8.01 -5.88 -11.78
N ALA A 240 8.06 -5.67 -13.09
CA ALA A 240 9.06 -4.79 -13.70
C ALA A 240 9.00 -3.37 -13.12
N GLY A 241 7.80 -2.80 -12.98
CA GLY A 241 7.58 -1.50 -12.35
C GLY A 241 8.02 -1.45 -10.89
N ALA A 242 7.79 -2.53 -10.13
CA ALA A 242 8.22 -2.66 -8.74
C ALA A 242 9.75 -2.65 -8.62
N LEU A 243 10.46 -3.40 -9.45
CA LEU A 243 11.93 -3.38 -9.50
C LEU A 243 12.47 -1.98 -9.82
N LEU A 244 11.87 -1.30 -10.81
CA LEU A 244 12.25 0.08 -11.15
C LEU A 244 12.00 1.07 -10.00
N ALA A 245 10.92 0.90 -9.23
CA ALA A 245 10.66 1.72 -8.05
C ALA A 245 11.71 1.50 -6.96
N ILE A 246 12.12 0.25 -6.73
CA ILE A 246 13.17 -0.10 -5.77
C ILE A 246 14.52 0.52 -6.17
N GLU A 247 14.92 0.42 -7.42
CA GLU A 247 16.16 1.04 -7.92
C GLU A 247 16.16 2.57 -7.71
N ARG A 248 14.99 3.18 -7.66
CA ARG A 248 14.81 4.61 -7.40
C ARG A 248 14.54 4.95 -5.94
N GLY A 249 14.56 3.95 -5.04
CA GLY A 249 14.58 4.15 -3.60
C GLY A 249 13.29 3.81 -2.86
N ALA A 250 12.37 3.05 -3.46
CA ALA A 250 11.29 2.44 -2.69
C ALA A 250 11.86 1.46 -1.66
N SER A 251 11.41 1.58 -0.42
CA SER A 251 11.75 0.70 0.69
C SER A 251 10.71 -0.39 0.89
N ILE A 252 9.47 -0.16 0.45
CA ILE A 252 8.36 -1.09 0.57
C ILE A 252 7.62 -1.13 -0.77
N ILE A 253 7.35 -2.34 -1.26
CA ILE A 253 6.49 -2.55 -2.44
C ILE A 253 5.21 -3.25 -2.02
N ARG A 254 4.06 -2.55 -2.20
CA ARG A 254 2.72 -3.07 -1.92
C ARG A 254 2.16 -3.75 -3.16
N VAL A 255 1.91 -5.07 -3.08
CA VAL A 255 1.62 -5.91 -4.25
C VAL A 255 0.49 -6.93 -4.02
N HIS A 256 -0.20 -7.31 -5.10
CA HIS A 256 -1.11 -8.45 -5.13
C HIS A 256 -0.36 -9.76 -5.41
N ASP A 257 0.71 -9.70 -6.22
CA ASP A 257 1.45 -10.84 -6.76
C ASP A 257 2.76 -11.06 -5.99
N VAL A 258 2.60 -11.51 -4.72
CA VAL A 258 3.70 -11.69 -3.77
C VAL A 258 4.77 -12.62 -4.33
N LYS A 259 4.38 -13.82 -4.81
CA LYS A 259 5.32 -14.83 -5.31
C LYS A 259 6.24 -14.28 -6.41
N GLN A 260 5.66 -13.68 -7.44
CA GLN A 260 6.41 -13.15 -8.59
C GLN A 260 7.33 -12.01 -8.17
N THR A 261 6.85 -11.13 -7.28
CA THR A 261 7.65 -10.02 -6.74
C THR A 261 8.82 -10.53 -5.91
N VAL A 262 8.60 -11.47 -5.01
CA VAL A 262 9.67 -12.07 -4.18
C VAL A 262 10.72 -12.77 -5.04
N ILE A 263 10.30 -13.54 -6.07
CA ILE A 263 11.24 -14.17 -7.01
C ILE A 263 12.11 -13.11 -7.70
N ALA A 264 11.50 -12.04 -8.21
CA ALA A 264 12.22 -10.96 -8.88
C ALA A 264 13.22 -10.26 -7.94
N LEU A 265 12.84 -10.05 -6.67
CA LEU A 265 13.74 -9.46 -5.65
C LEU A 265 14.90 -10.37 -5.30
N LYS A 266 14.69 -11.68 -5.21
CA LYS A 266 15.79 -12.65 -4.98
C LYS A 266 16.78 -12.63 -6.14
N VAL A 267 16.30 -12.58 -7.38
CA VAL A 267 17.19 -12.45 -8.57
C VAL A 267 17.97 -11.13 -8.50
N ARG A 268 17.28 -10.01 -8.24
CA ARG A 268 17.93 -8.70 -8.07
C ARG A 268 19.02 -8.74 -6.99
N GLN A 269 18.73 -9.31 -5.83
CA GLN A 269 19.67 -9.40 -4.71
C GLN A 269 20.89 -10.24 -5.07
N ALA A 270 20.71 -11.41 -5.71
CA ALA A 270 21.79 -12.26 -6.16
C ALA A 270 22.73 -11.53 -7.15
N ILE A 271 22.15 -10.77 -8.09
CA ILE A 271 22.93 -9.95 -9.04
C ILE A 271 23.71 -8.86 -8.29
N GLN A 272 23.11 -8.15 -7.32
CA GLN A 272 23.78 -7.09 -6.59
C GLN A 272 24.93 -7.59 -5.69
N LEU A 273 24.78 -8.78 -5.12
CA LEU A 273 25.80 -9.40 -4.27
C LEU A 273 26.81 -10.24 -5.06
N GLU A 274 26.63 -10.38 -6.37
CA GLU A 274 27.45 -11.26 -7.23
C GLU A 274 27.59 -12.68 -6.67
N SER A 275 26.53 -13.17 -5.99
CA SER A 275 26.54 -14.46 -5.27
C SER A 275 25.23 -15.22 -5.44
N ILE A 276 25.32 -16.55 -5.37
CA ILE A 276 24.16 -17.43 -5.26
C ILE A 276 24.00 -17.77 -3.79
N PHE A 277 22.80 -17.55 -3.25
CA PHE A 277 22.49 -17.96 -1.86
C PHE A 277 22.40 -19.48 -1.79
N GLU A 278 23.11 -20.06 -0.82
CA GLU A 278 22.99 -21.48 -0.45
C GLU A 278 21.75 -21.72 0.42
#